data_7d5c96190d081f2af89797624f6f207e
#
_entry.id   7d5c96190d081f2af89797624f6f207e
#
_cell.length_a   1.000
_cell.length_b   1.000
_cell.length_c   1.000
_cell.angle_alpha   90.00
_cell.angle_beta   90.00
_cell.angle_gamma   90.00
#
_symmetry.space_group_name_H-M   'P 1'
#
loop_
_entity.id
_entity.type
_entity.pdbx_description
1 polymer ?
#
loop_
_entity_poly.entity_id
_entity_poly.type
_entity_poly.pdbx_seq_one_letter_code
_entity_poly.pdbx_strand_id
1 'polypeptide(L)'
;MMETNALTYSVLSKRRNDLFGISIVSIVIFHYCLLSKLAAAKVYIALVGSVGVPIFLILSGMGLFFSMSRNPSLKDFYKKRLVRVLIPYAIVSVVHFLVRYVIIEGKGFVAFLKGVFFVEFFTQGDSQFWFIALVLIMYVFFPLLFKLFKSGKYNFLKLCILLAVVVACNFLLMKAVPKFYGNIEVMLTRIPSFIIGVYIGEKVYNKRPVQWPYWVIALIGGGAFIYFALMRNVAGVKPPTSLLIRYGETLYALLLMMVLSIVLEAVNSKGLSKVCAFFGGMSLELYMVHVSLRSIMGLIGFPASNALYYAIMVALAIGICFGLQKFDNFATKKLTAKPKKVAK
;
A
#
# COMPACT_ATOMS: atom_id res chain seq x y z
N MET A 1 0.74 -42.73 -9.24
CA MET A 1 1.31 -41.41 -9.57
C MET A 1 0.94 -40.46 -8.44
N MET A 2 1.90 -40.11 -7.57
CA MET A 2 1.68 -39.06 -6.57
C MET A 2 1.52 -37.77 -7.33
N GLU A 3 0.31 -37.18 -7.35
CA GLU A 3 0.13 -35.78 -7.72
C GLU A 3 1.01 -34.97 -6.74
N THR A 4 2.14 -34.49 -7.21
CA THR A 4 2.94 -33.53 -6.51
C THR A 4 2.05 -32.30 -6.37
N ASN A 5 1.55 -32.04 -5.15
CA ASN A 5 0.83 -30.81 -4.80
C ASN A 5 1.78 -29.63 -4.97
N ALA A 6 1.99 -29.23 -6.23
CA ALA A 6 2.85 -28.12 -6.56
C ALA A 6 2.25 -26.85 -5.94
N LEU A 7 3.08 -26.15 -5.16
CA LEU A 7 2.69 -24.87 -4.58
C LEU A 7 2.22 -23.91 -5.69
N THR A 8 0.99 -23.42 -5.60
CA THR A 8 0.41 -22.49 -6.56
C THR A 8 0.32 -21.09 -5.98
N TYR A 9 0.25 -20.09 -6.86
CA TYR A 9 0.05 -18.69 -6.44
C TYR A 9 -1.32 -18.46 -5.75
N SER A 10 -2.23 -19.43 -5.77
CA SER A 10 -3.55 -19.32 -5.14
C SER A 10 -3.51 -19.08 -3.62
N VAL A 11 -2.43 -19.51 -2.94
CA VAL A 11 -2.22 -19.27 -1.50
C VAL A 11 -2.28 -17.77 -1.15
N LEU A 12 -1.75 -16.91 -2.03
CA LEU A 12 -1.77 -15.46 -1.86
C LEU A 12 -3.21 -14.90 -1.89
N SER A 13 -4.06 -15.45 -2.75
CA SER A 13 -5.47 -15.04 -2.83
C SER A 13 -6.28 -15.50 -1.61
N LYS A 14 -6.01 -16.71 -1.13
CA LYS A 14 -6.69 -17.30 0.03
C LYS A 14 -6.42 -16.48 1.30
N ARG A 15 -5.17 -16.04 1.51
CA ARG A 15 -4.73 -15.28 2.71
C ARG A 15 -4.71 -13.76 2.51
N ARG A 16 -5.31 -13.27 1.43
CA ARG A 16 -5.26 -11.86 1.05
C ARG A 16 -5.71 -10.89 2.15
N ASN A 17 -6.82 -11.18 2.84
CA ASN A 17 -7.33 -10.31 3.90
C ASN A 17 -6.44 -10.34 5.14
N ASP A 18 -5.85 -11.51 5.46
CA ASP A 18 -4.91 -11.65 6.55
C ASP A 18 -3.65 -10.82 6.28
N LEU A 19 -3.12 -10.88 5.05
CA LEU A 19 -1.98 -10.08 4.63
C LEU A 19 -2.24 -8.57 4.69
N PHE A 20 -3.44 -8.10 4.33
CA PHE A 20 -3.82 -6.69 4.49
C PHE A 20 -3.79 -6.27 5.96
N GLY A 21 -4.30 -7.13 6.87
CA GLY A 21 -4.28 -6.86 8.29
C GLY A 21 -2.87 -6.78 8.86
N ILE A 22 -2.02 -7.75 8.55
CA ILE A 22 -0.61 -7.75 8.97
C ILE A 22 0.09 -6.50 8.44
N SER A 23 -0.14 -6.13 7.19
CA SER A 23 0.50 -4.99 6.56
C SER A 23 0.12 -3.66 7.22
N ILE A 24 -1.17 -3.43 7.53
CA ILE A 24 -1.56 -2.17 8.19
C ILE A 24 -1.03 -2.08 9.62
N VAL A 25 -1.06 -3.18 10.37
CA VAL A 25 -0.47 -3.23 11.71
C VAL A 25 1.03 -2.94 11.66
N SER A 26 1.75 -3.53 10.68
CA SER A 26 3.17 -3.25 10.46
C SER A 26 3.43 -1.77 10.17
N ILE A 27 2.60 -1.11 9.34
CA ILE A 27 2.72 0.32 9.02
C ILE A 27 2.49 1.19 10.27
N VAL A 28 1.51 0.86 11.09
CA VAL A 28 1.24 1.59 12.35
C VAL A 28 2.43 1.48 13.29
N ILE A 29 2.98 0.28 13.49
CA ILE A 29 4.18 0.05 14.31
C ILE A 29 5.39 0.78 13.72
N PHE A 30 5.58 0.76 12.39
CA PHE A 30 6.65 1.50 11.72
C PHE A 30 6.61 3.00 12.04
N HIS A 31 5.44 3.62 12.03
CA HIS A 31 5.32 5.03 12.35
C HIS A 31 5.62 5.34 13.82
N TYR A 32 5.35 4.41 14.75
CA TYR A 32 5.82 4.51 16.12
C TYR A 32 7.35 4.42 16.19
N CYS A 33 7.93 3.43 15.50
CA CYS A 33 9.37 3.22 15.51
C CYS A 33 10.16 4.43 14.97
N LEU A 34 9.60 5.19 14.02
CA LEU A 34 10.21 6.43 13.54
C LEU A 34 10.30 7.52 14.62
N LEU A 35 9.44 7.50 15.62
CA LEU A 35 9.41 8.44 16.73
C LEU A 35 10.23 7.93 17.94
N SER A 36 10.45 6.62 18.02
CA SER A 36 11.11 5.94 19.13
C SER A 36 12.64 6.06 19.05
N LYS A 37 13.29 6.22 20.20
CA LYS A 37 14.75 6.22 20.34
C LYS A 37 15.31 4.82 20.63
N LEU A 38 14.49 3.79 20.74
CA LEU A 38 14.90 2.42 21.07
C LEU A 38 15.75 1.81 19.96
N ALA A 39 16.82 1.11 20.32
CA ALA A 39 17.67 0.38 19.36
C ALA A 39 16.87 -0.68 18.59
N ALA A 40 15.97 -1.41 19.27
CA ALA A 40 15.07 -2.37 18.65
C ALA A 40 14.18 -1.75 17.56
N ALA A 41 13.78 -0.47 17.71
CA ALA A 41 13.01 0.24 16.69
C ALA A 41 13.78 0.40 15.37
N LYS A 42 15.09 0.65 15.44
CA LYS A 42 15.95 0.74 14.24
C LYS A 42 16.02 -0.59 13.49
N VAL A 43 16.14 -1.69 14.22
CA VAL A 43 16.14 -3.05 13.64
C VAL A 43 14.78 -3.36 13.02
N TYR A 44 13.67 -3.05 13.71
CA TYR A 44 12.33 -3.21 13.16
C TYR A 44 12.13 -2.41 11.87
N ILE A 45 12.53 -1.13 11.84
CA ILE A 45 12.48 -0.29 10.64
C ILE A 45 13.26 -0.93 9.49
N ALA A 46 14.44 -1.50 9.78
CA ALA A 46 15.27 -2.13 8.77
C ALA A 46 14.64 -3.41 8.18
N LEU A 47 14.03 -4.24 9.02
CA LEU A 47 13.59 -5.58 8.61
C LEU A 47 12.10 -5.64 8.17
N VAL A 48 11.23 -4.86 8.78
CA VAL A 48 9.78 -5.02 8.62
C VAL A 48 9.08 -3.70 8.28
N GLY A 49 9.59 -2.58 8.73
CA GLY A 49 8.86 -1.33 8.89
C GLY A 49 8.07 -0.86 7.67
N SER A 50 8.75 -0.60 6.56
CA SER A 50 8.10 0.01 5.39
C SER A 50 7.50 -1.00 4.42
N VAL A 51 7.73 -2.31 4.62
CA VAL A 51 7.32 -3.40 3.72
C VAL A 51 5.81 -3.52 3.56
N GLY A 52 5.04 -3.08 4.54
CA GLY A 52 3.58 -3.11 4.48
C GLY A 52 3.01 -2.41 3.24
N VAL A 53 3.58 -1.28 2.81
CA VAL A 53 3.10 -0.53 1.64
C VAL A 53 3.28 -1.29 0.33
N PRO A 54 4.45 -1.85 -0.02
CA PRO A 54 4.59 -2.72 -1.18
C PRO A 54 3.63 -3.91 -1.15
N ILE A 55 3.42 -4.56 0.00
CA ILE A 55 2.45 -5.66 0.13
C ILE A 55 1.04 -5.17 -0.21
N PHE A 56 0.61 -4.01 0.30
CA PHE A 56 -0.67 -3.40 -0.05
C PHE A 56 -0.85 -3.23 -1.55
N LEU A 57 0.17 -2.70 -2.23
CA LEU A 57 0.11 -2.42 -3.66
C LEU A 57 0.08 -3.70 -4.49
N ILE A 58 0.89 -4.71 -4.11
CA ILE A 58 0.89 -6.03 -4.77
C ILE A 58 -0.51 -6.68 -4.62
N LEU A 59 -1.05 -6.73 -3.41
CA LEU A 59 -2.38 -7.30 -3.15
C LEU A 59 -3.51 -6.51 -3.83
N SER A 60 -3.34 -5.19 -3.97
CA SER A 60 -4.29 -4.35 -4.68
C SER A 60 -4.28 -4.65 -6.18
N GLY A 61 -3.10 -4.64 -6.82
CA GLY A 61 -2.95 -4.98 -8.24
C GLY A 61 -3.51 -6.37 -8.57
N MET A 62 -3.18 -7.36 -7.72
CA MET A 62 -3.70 -8.73 -7.83
C MET A 62 -5.24 -8.76 -7.73
N GLY A 63 -5.81 -8.09 -6.74
CA GLY A 63 -7.26 -8.06 -6.53
C GLY A 63 -8.02 -7.33 -7.64
N LEU A 64 -7.42 -6.29 -8.25
CA LEU A 64 -7.99 -5.59 -9.39
C LEU A 64 -8.01 -6.48 -10.63
N PHE A 65 -6.95 -7.26 -10.86
CA PHE A 65 -6.90 -8.22 -11.97
C PHE A 65 -8.08 -9.22 -11.87
N PHE A 66 -8.30 -9.81 -10.70
CA PHE A 66 -9.45 -10.69 -10.46
C PHE A 66 -10.78 -10.00 -10.71
N SER A 67 -10.96 -8.81 -10.18
CA SER A 67 -12.21 -8.05 -10.32
C SER A 67 -12.54 -7.76 -11.78
N MET A 68 -11.54 -7.33 -12.56
CA MET A 68 -11.70 -7.02 -13.98
C MET A 68 -11.88 -8.28 -14.83
N SER A 69 -11.22 -9.38 -14.49
CA SER A 69 -11.40 -10.67 -15.18
C SER A 69 -12.81 -11.24 -15.04
N ARG A 70 -13.46 -11.00 -13.87
CA ARG A 70 -14.83 -11.45 -13.60
C ARG A 70 -15.90 -10.51 -14.17
N ASN A 71 -15.63 -9.21 -14.17
CA ASN A 71 -16.54 -8.19 -14.71
C ASN A 71 -15.72 -7.16 -15.48
N PRO A 72 -15.60 -7.28 -16.81
CA PRO A 72 -14.76 -6.41 -17.64
C PRO A 72 -15.34 -5.01 -17.90
N SER A 73 -16.39 -4.60 -17.17
CA SER A 73 -16.99 -3.29 -17.29
C SER A 73 -16.11 -2.20 -16.68
N LEU A 74 -15.55 -1.31 -17.50
CA LEU A 74 -14.77 -0.14 -17.05
C LEU A 74 -15.62 0.81 -16.20
N LYS A 75 -16.88 1.02 -16.56
CA LYS A 75 -17.81 1.88 -15.79
C LYS A 75 -18.00 1.34 -14.37
N ASP A 76 -18.26 0.04 -14.24
CA ASP A 76 -18.44 -0.59 -12.92
C ASP A 76 -17.13 -0.59 -12.13
N PHE A 77 -15.99 -0.78 -12.81
CA PHE A 77 -14.67 -0.71 -12.22
C PHE A 77 -14.43 0.66 -11.58
N TYR A 78 -14.49 1.74 -12.37
CA TYR A 78 -14.23 3.08 -11.86
C TYR A 78 -15.24 3.48 -10.78
N LYS A 79 -16.54 3.25 -11.00
CA LYS A 79 -17.57 3.57 -10.02
C LYS A 79 -17.27 2.93 -8.66
N LYS A 80 -16.99 1.61 -8.63
CA LYS A 80 -16.73 0.90 -7.37
C LYS A 80 -15.42 1.32 -6.72
N ARG A 81 -14.36 1.53 -7.50
CA ARG A 81 -13.02 1.83 -6.96
C ARG A 81 -12.88 3.26 -6.48
N LEU A 82 -13.39 4.22 -7.27
CA LEU A 82 -13.35 5.62 -6.88
C LEU A 82 -14.22 5.90 -5.66
N VAL A 83 -15.45 5.36 -5.62
CA VAL A 83 -16.34 5.53 -4.47
C VAL A 83 -15.67 4.99 -3.19
N ARG A 84 -15.10 3.78 -3.23
CA ARG A 84 -14.44 3.18 -2.06
C ARG A 84 -13.21 3.93 -1.56
N VAL A 85 -12.52 4.69 -2.40
CA VAL A 85 -11.31 5.43 -2.00
C VAL A 85 -11.62 6.90 -1.74
N LEU A 86 -12.42 7.54 -2.60
CA LEU A 86 -12.66 8.98 -2.52
C LEU A 86 -13.57 9.38 -1.38
N ILE A 87 -14.54 8.54 -0.99
CA ILE A 87 -15.43 8.89 0.13
C ILE A 87 -14.65 8.97 1.45
N PRO A 88 -13.94 7.91 1.92
CA PRO A 88 -13.18 8.01 3.14
C PRO A 88 -12.05 9.04 3.05
N TYR A 89 -11.42 9.17 1.87
CA TYR A 89 -10.42 10.21 1.66
C TYR A 89 -10.99 11.62 1.83
N ALA A 90 -12.12 11.93 1.22
CA ALA A 90 -12.74 13.25 1.32
C ALA A 90 -13.06 13.60 2.77
N ILE A 91 -13.64 12.66 3.54
CA ILE A 91 -13.98 12.88 4.94
C ILE A 91 -12.70 13.14 5.77
N VAL A 92 -11.71 12.27 5.67
CA VAL A 92 -10.49 12.37 6.49
C VAL A 92 -9.63 13.55 6.07
N SER A 93 -9.45 13.81 4.76
CA SER A 93 -8.60 14.90 4.27
C SER A 93 -9.18 16.27 4.54
N VAL A 94 -10.52 16.44 4.39
CA VAL A 94 -11.19 17.70 4.74
C VAL A 94 -11.00 18.04 6.21
N VAL A 95 -11.25 17.08 7.12
CA VAL A 95 -11.03 17.29 8.56
C VAL A 95 -9.56 17.57 8.84
N HIS A 96 -8.65 16.75 8.29
CA HIS A 96 -7.21 16.89 8.52
C HIS A 96 -6.67 18.27 8.10
N PHE A 97 -6.90 18.67 6.85
CA PHE A 97 -6.36 19.93 6.33
C PHE A 97 -7.06 21.16 6.87
N LEU A 98 -8.36 21.05 7.21
CA LEU A 98 -9.06 22.13 7.91
C LEU A 98 -8.42 22.38 9.29
N VAL A 99 -8.25 21.35 10.09
CA VAL A 99 -7.63 21.46 11.42
C VAL A 99 -6.19 21.92 11.29
N ARG A 100 -5.39 21.26 10.44
CA ARG A 100 -3.97 21.57 10.30
C ARG A 100 -3.71 22.94 9.71
N TYR A 101 -4.26 23.26 8.54
CA TYR A 101 -3.87 24.45 7.78
C TYR A 101 -4.67 25.68 8.18
N VAL A 102 -5.94 25.54 8.56
CA VAL A 102 -6.77 26.70 8.92
C VAL A 102 -6.67 26.98 10.41
N ILE A 103 -6.85 25.95 11.28
CA ILE A 103 -6.96 26.18 12.73
C ILE A 103 -5.57 26.27 13.38
N ILE A 104 -4.66 25.30 13.13
CA ILE A 104 -3.37 25.24 13.84
C ILE A 104 -2.31 26.12 13.17
N GLU A 105 -2.09 25.96 11.85
CA GLU A 105 -0.99 26.63 11.14
C GLU A 105 -1.38 28.03 10.59
N GLY A 106 -2.64 28.41 10.57
CA GLY A 106 -3.10 29.72 10.09
C GLY A 106 -2.83 30.01 8.60
N LYS A 107 -2.59 28.99 7.78
CA LYS A 107 -2.26 29.11 6.34
C LYS A 107 -3.44 29.53 5.46
N GLY A 108 -4.67 29.48 6.00
CA GLY A 108 -5.89 29.90 5.32
C GLY A 108 -6.49 28.86 4.36
N PHE A 109 -7.63 29.26 3.79
CA PHE A 109 -8.49 28.35 3.02
C PHE A 109 -7.87 27.86 1.69
N VAL A 110 -7.01 28.68 1.06
CA VAL A 110 -6.33 28.27 -0.19
C VAL A 110 -5.37 27.11 0.06
N ALA A 111 -4.61 27.15 1.16
CA ALA A 111 -3.72 26.04 1.54
C ALA A 111 -4.51 24.78 1.88
N PHE A 112 -5.65 24.92 2.55
CA PHE A 112 -6.59 23.81 2.80
C PHE A 112 -7.02 23.13 1.49
N LEU A 113 -7.48 23.90 0.49
CA LEU A 113 -7.87 23.32 -0.81
C LEU A 113 -6.68 22.64 -1.51
N LYS A 114 -5.52 23.28 -1.53
CA LYS A 114 -4.30 22.69 -2.09
C LYS A 114 -3.94 21.35 -1.42
N GLY A 115 -4.11 21.24 -0.10
CA GLY A 115 -3.89 19.99 0.64
C GLY A 115 -4.88 18.90 0.20
N VAL A 116 -6.19 19.21 0.21
CA VAL A 116 -7.24 18.25 -0.16
C VAL A 116 -7.08 17.75 -1.60
N PHE A 117 -6.63 18.58 -2.54
CA PHE A 117 -6.44 18.22 -3.95
C PHE A 117 -5.01 17.76 -4.28
N PHE A 118 -4.20 17.39 -3.29
CA PHE A 118 -2.81 16.92 -3.44
C PHE A 118 -1.82 17.94 -4.02
N VAL A 119 -2.20 19.20 -4.23
CA VAL A 119 -1.29 20.21 -4.79
C VAL A 119 -0.07 20.41 -3.88
N GLU A 120 -0.27 20.47 -2.55
CA GLU A 120 0.84 20.57 -1.58
C GLU A 120 1.77 19.34 -1.62
N PHE A 121 1.24 18.15 -1.91
CA PHE A 121 2.08 16.96 -2.10
C PHE A 121 3.01 17.11 -3.31
N PHE A 122 2.48 17.49 -4.47
CA PHE A 122 3.29 17.61 -5.68
C PHE A 122 4.25 18.81 -5.65
N THR A 123 3.87 19.92 -5.04
CA THR A 123 4.66 21.18 -5.08
C THR A 123 5.59 21.35 -3.89
N GLN A 124 5.21 20.90 -2.71
CA GLN A 124 5.92 21.11 -1.44
C GLN A 124 6.38 19.82 -0.75
N GLY A 125 5.99 18.65 -1.27
CA GLY A 125 6.34 17.36 -0.69
C GLY A 125 5.56 17.01 0.58
N ASP A 126 4.36 17.61 0.79
CA ASP A 126 3.48 17.20 1.90
C ASP A 126 2.96 15.78 1.69
N SER A 127 3.69 14.82 2.18
CA SER A 127 3.46 13.39 1.96
C SER A 127 2.37 12.76 2.83
N GLN A 128 1.45 13.55 3.39
CA GLN A 128 0.44 13.04 4.34
C GLN A 128 -0.42 11.91 3.76
N PHE A 129 -0.93 12.11 2.54
CA PHE A 129 -1.81 11.14 1.87
C PHE A 129 -1.25 10.64 0.53
N TRP A 130 0.07 10.63 0.37
CA TRP A 130 0.74 10.24 -0.88
C TRP A 130 0.30 8.87 -1.41
N PHE A 131 0.00 7.91 -0.52
CA PHE A 131 -0.46 6.58 -0.90
C PHE A 131 -1.82 6.61 -1.61
N ILE A 132 -2.72 7.51 -1.20
CA ILE A 132 -4.03 7.68 -1.86
C ILE A 132 -3.83 8.27 -3.26
N ALA A 133 -2.96 9.28 -3.40
CA ALA A 133 -2.60 9.82 -4.71
C ALA A 133 -2.06 8.73 -5.65
N LEU A 134 -1.13 7.88 -5.16
CA LEU A 134 -0.62 6.74 -5.91
C LEU A 134 -1.72 5.78 -6.35
N VAL A 135 -2.60 5.37 -5.42
CA VAL A 135 -3.68 4.43 -5.72
C VAL A 135 -4.63 4.99 -6.79
N LEU A 136 -4.98 6.26 -6.72
CA LEU A 136 -5.84 6.91 -7.73
C LEU A 136 -5.16 6.94 -9.11
N ILE A 137 -3.87 7.29 -9.18
CA ILE A 137 -3.08 7.24 -10.42
C ILE A 137 -3.03 5.80 -10.97
N MET A 138 -2.77 4.81 -10.11
CA MET A 138 -2.72 3.42 -10.55
C MET A 138 -4.09 2.92 -11.04
N TYR A 139 -5.20 3.42 -10.51
CA TYR A 139 -6.52 3.07 -11.05
C TYR A 139 -6.74 3.61 -12.46
N VAL A 140 -6.18 4.77 -12.80
CA VAL A 140 -6.21 5.29 -14.18
C VAL A 140 -5.44 4.38 -15.14
N PHE A 141 -4.24 3.92 -14.74
CA PHE A 141 -3.39 3.08 -15.60
C PHE A 141 -3.75 1.59 -15.56
N PHE A 142 -4.51 1.14 -14.57
CA PHE A 142 -4.82 -0.27 -14.38
C PHE A 142 -5.47 -0.96 -15.60
N PRO A 143 -6.44 -0.37 -16.33
CA PRO A 143 -7.03 -1.02 -17.50
C PRO A 143 -6.01 -1.33 -18.60
N LEU A 144 -4.99 -0.48 -18.77
CA LEU A 144 -3.88 -0.73 -19.72
C LEU A 144 -3.02 -1.90 -19.26
N LEU A 145 -2.66 -1.92 -17.95
CA LEU A 145 -1.90 -3.03 -17.37
C LEU A 145 -2.68 -4.35 -17.44
N PHE A 146 -3.98 -4.30 -17.17
CA PHE A 146 -4.85 -5.47 -17.30
C PHE A 146 -4.85 -6.01 -18.72
N LYS A 147 -5.07 -5.16 -19.74
CA LYS A 147 -5.02 -5.53 -21.15
C LYS A 147 -3.67 -6.17 -21.54
N LEU A 148 -2.59 -5.58 -21.04
CA LEU A 148 -1.23 -6.03 -21.33
C LEU A 148 -0.96 -7.45 -20.81
N PHE A 149 -1.38 -7.75 -19.57
CA PHE A 149 -1.12 -9.04 -18.91
C PHE A 149 -2.20 -10.10 -19.16
N LYS A 150 -3.42 -9.72 -19.53
CA LYS A 150 -4.52 -10.66 -19.77
C LYS A 150 -4.20 -11.72 -20.81
N SER A 151 -3.40 -11.40 -21.82
CA SER A 151 -3.04 -12.33 -22.92
C SER A 151 -2.25 -13.55 -22.46
N GLY A 152 -1.59 -13.50 -21.30
CA GLY A 152 -0.70 -14.56 -20.79
C GLY A 152 0.63 -14.71 -21.53
N LYS A 153 0.69 -14.27 -22.82
CA LYS A 153 1.85 -14.46 -23.70
C LYS A 153 2.94 -13.43 -23.38
N TYR A 154 4.17 -13.91 -23.19
CA TYR A 154 5.37 -13.10 -22.87
C TYR A 154 5.20 -12.17 -21.66
N ASN A 155 4.34 -12.51 -20.71
CA ASN A 155 4.01 -11.63 -19.59
C ASN A 155 5.23 -11.29 -18.72
N PHE A 156 6.19 -12.21 -18.57
CA PHE A 156 7.42 -11.91 -17.84
C PHE A 156 8.30 -10.87 -18.55
N LEU A 157 8.46 -10.99 -19.86
CA LEU A 157 9.20 -10.00 -20.65
C LEU A 157 8.53 -8.62 -20.58
N LYS A 158 7.20 -8.57 -20.71
CA LYS A 158 6.43 -7.33 -20.57
C LYS A 158 6.62 -6.71 -19.18
N LEU A 159 6.64 -7.53 -18.11
CA LEU A 159 6.95 -7.08 -16.76
C LEU A 159 8.35 -6.47 -16.70
N CYS A 160 9.36 -7.16 -17.18
CA CYS A 160 10.74 -6.66 -17.17
C CYS A 160 10.88 -5.32 -17.92
N ILE A 161 10.27 -5.19 -19.09
CA ILE A 161 10.27 -3.94 -19.87
C ILE A 161 9.60 -2.81 -19.09
N LEU A 162 8.41 -3.05 -18.51
CA LEU A 162 7.71 -2.04 -17.72
C LEU A 162 8.50 -1.60 -16.49
N LEU A 163 9.11 -2.54 -15.78
CA LEU A 163 9.93 -2.23 -14.63
C LEU A 163 11.17 -1.43 -15.03
N ALA A 164 11.83 -1.81 -16.13
CA ALA A 164 12.97 -1.06 -16.67
C ALA A 164 12.58 0.38 -17.04
N VAL A 165 11.43 0.57 -17.69
CA VAL A 165 10.90 1.91 -18.02
C VAL A 165 10.65 2.73 -16.74
N VAL A 166 9.99 2.15 -15.73
CA VAL A 166 9.74 2.85 -14.46
C VAL A 166 11.04 3.24 -13.76
N VAL A 167 12.04 2.34 -13.73
CA VAL A 167 13.36 2.63 -13.13
C VAL A 167 14.05 3.74 -13.91
N ALA A 168 14.07 3.68 -15.24
CA ALA A 168 14.65 4.72 -16.09
C ALA A 168 13.97 6.07 -15.90
N CYS A 169 12.63 6.11 -15.87
CA CYS A 169 11.87 7.35 -15.58
C CYS A 169 12.21 7.93 -14.21
N ASN A 170 12.30 7.11 -13.17
CA ASN A 170 12.71 7.57 -11.84
C ASN A 170 14.12 8.18 -11.86
N PHE A 171 15.06 7.50 -12.53
CA PHE A 171 16.43 7.99 -12.63
C PHE A 171 16.51 9.32 -13.41
N LEU A 172 15.80 9.41 -14.54
CA LEU A 172 15.76 10.63 -15.35
C LEU A 172 15.12 11.79 -14.60
N LEU A 173 14.00 11.59 -13.92
CA LEU A 173 13.35 12.63 -13.09
C LEU A 173 14.24 13.07 -11.94
N MET A 174 14.93 12.14 -11.29
CA MET A 174 15.87 12.44 -10.20
C MET A 174 17.01 13.34 -10.69
N LYS A 175 17.47 13.19 -11.94
CA LYS A 175 18.55 14.01 -12.52
C LYS A 175 18.04 15.32 -13.09
N ALA A 176 16.92 15.30 -13.82
CA ALA A 176 16.42 16.46 -14.54
C ALA A 176 15.72 17.48 -13.64
N VAL A 177 14.95 17.01 -12.64
CA VAL A 177 14.12 17.86 -11.77
C VAL A 177 14.19 17.40 -10.31
N PRO A 178 15.38 17.44 -9.67
CA PRO A 178 15.62 16.80 -8.37
C PRO A 178 14.70 17.31 -7.25
N LYS A 179 14.35 18.58 -7.23
CA LYS A 179 13.45 19.17 -6.23
C LYS A 179 12.05 18.57 -6.35
N PHE A 180 11.49 18.55 -7.55
CA PHE A 180 10.18 17.95 -7.79
C PHE A 180 10.19 16.44 -7.54
N TYR A 181 11.25 15.75 -8.00
CA TYR A 181 11.41 14.33 -7.72
C TYR A 181 11.42 14.03 -6.23
N GLY A 182 12.12 14.83 -5.42
CA GLY A 182 12.16 14.68 -3.97
C GLY A 182 10.76 14.72 -3.31
N ASN A 183 9.84 15.52 -3.85
CA ASN A 183 8.47 15.59 -3.35
C ASN A 183 7.69 14.27 -3.59
N ILE A 184 7.92 13.62 -4.74
CA ILE A 184 7.10 12.48 -5.21
C ILE A 184 7.85 11.15 -5.25
N GLU A 185 9.13 11.10 -4.86
CA GLU A 185 9.98 9.89 -4.87
C GLU A 185 9.31 8.72 -4.15
N VAL A 186 8.74 8.99 -2.98
CA VAL A 186 8.04 7.96 -2.18
C VAL A 186 6.89 7.31 -2.95
N MET A 187 6.20 8.03 -3.81
CA MET A 187 5.12 7.54 -4.66
C MET A 187 5.65 6.78 -5.88
N LEU A 188 6.56 7.40 -6.64
CA LEU A 188 7.06 6.85 -7.90
C LEU A 188 7.81 5.52 -7.71
N THR A 189 8.59 5.41 -6.65
CA THR A 189 9.35 4.19 -6.33
C THR A 189 8.47 3.00 -5.91
N ARG A 190 7.18 3.22 -5.64
CA ARG A 190 6.20 2.17 -5.29
C ARG A 190 5.39 1.64 -6.47
N ILE A 191 5.44 2.31 -7.63
CA ILE A 191 4.76 1.86 -8.86
C ILE A 191 5.11 0.41 -9.23
N PRO A 192 6.38 -0.06 -9.17
CA PRO A 192 6.74 -1.44 -9.43
C PRO A 192 5.94 -2.46 -8.63
N SER A 193 5.68 -2.20 -7.36
CA SER A 193 4.91 -3.10 -6.49
C SER A 193 3.50 -3.35 -7.02
N PHE A 194 2.84 -2.30 -7.52
CA PHE A 194 1.51 -2.43 -8.12
C PHE A 194 1.54 -3.20 -9.45
N ILE A 195 2.51 -2.91 -10.32
CA ILE A 195 2.68 -3.60 -11.61
C ILE A 195 2.93 -5.11 -11.39
N ILE A 196 3.83 -5.45 -10.45
CA ILE A 196 4.08 -6.84 -10.04
C ILE A 196 2.80 -7.48 -9.51
N GLY A 197 2.00 -6.74 -8.74
CA GLY A 197 0.70 -7.21 -8.26
C GLY A 197 -0.27 -7.57 -9.38
N VAL A 198 -0.36 -6.76 -10.44
CA VAL A 198 -1.21 -7.06 -11.61
C VAL A 198 -0.70 -8.30 -12.35
N TYR A 199 0.62 -8.42 -12.53
CA TYR A 199 1.25 -9.60 -13.14
C TYR A 199 0.98 -10.88 -12.33
N ILE A 200 1.15 -10.84 -11.01
CA ILE A 200 0.85 -11.98 -10.12
C ILE A 200 -0.65 -12.29 -10.15
N GLY A 201 -1.50 -11.27 -10.28
CA GLY A 201 -2.95 -11.44 -10.42
C GLY A 201 -3.32 -12.36 -11.58
N GLU A 202 -2.63 -12.28 -12.70
CA GLU A 202 -2.80 -13.22 -13.83
C GLU A 202 -2.41 -14.65 -13.43
N LYS A 203 -1.27 -14.82 -12.75
CA LYS A 203 -0.81 -16.14 -12.30
C LYS A 203 -1.77 -16.78 -11.31
N VAL A 204 -2.26 -16.01 -10.35
CA VAL A 204 -3.23 -16.48 -9.34
C VAL A 204 -4.56 -16.82 -10.00
N TYR A 205 -5.07 -15.95 -10.88
CA TYR A 205 -6.35 -16.16 -11.58
C TYR A 205 -6.35 -17.46 -12.40
N ASN A 206 -5.24 -17.74 -13.09
CA ASN A 206 -5.05 -18.94 -13.90
C ASN A 206 -4.48 -20.13 -13.11
N LYS A 207 -4.41 -20.07 -11.78
CA LYS A 207 -3.90 -21.12 -10.88
C LYS A 207 -2.53 -21.66 -11.31
N ARG A 208 -1.63 -20.79 -11.77
CA ARG A 208 -0.30 -21.19 -12.24
C ARG A 208 0.56 -21.69 -11.06
N PRO A 209 1.40 -22.70 -11.29
CA PRO A 209 2.37 -23.15 -10.28
C PRO A 209 3.42 -22.05 -10.02
N VAL A 210 3.99 -22.09 -8.83
CA VAL A 210 5.09 -21.18 -8.44
C VAL A 210 6.32 -21.48 -9.29
N GLN A 211 6.89 -20.47 -9.89
CA GLN A 211 8.05 -20.56 -10.76
C GLN A 211 9.31 -20.14 -9.98
N TRP A 212 10.07 -21.10 -9.49
CA TRP A 212 11.21 -20.93 -8.60
C TRP A 212 12.26 -19.90 -9.07
N PRO A 213 12.62 -19.77 -10.37
CA PRO A 213 13.61 -18.78 -10.78
C PRO A 213 13.26 -17.34 -10.38
N TYR A 214 11.97 -16.97 -10.41
CA TYR A 214 11.52 -15.63 -10.02
C TYR A 214 11.68 -15.39 -8.51
N TRP A 215 11.55 -16.46 -7.73
CA TRP A 215 11.71 -16.39 -6.27
C TRP A 215 13.18 -16.31 -5.87
N VAL A 216 14.09 -16.89 -6.65
CA VAL A 216 15.54 -16.71 -6.47
C VAL A 216 15.91 -15.22 -6.69
N ILE A 217 15.39 -14.58 -7.73
CA ILE A 217 15.58 -13.13 -7.96
C ILE A 217 15.04 -12.32 -6.77
N ALA A 218 13.84 -12.67 -6.29
CA ALA A 218 13.24 -12.00 -5.13
C ALA A 218 14.07 -12.23 -3.85
N LEU A 219 14.66 -13.42 -3.66
CA LEU A 219 15.53 -13.73 -2.54
C LEU A 219 16.81 -12.89 -2.56
N ILE A 220 17.48 -12.82 -3.71
CA ILE A 220 18.70 -12.01 -3.88
C ILE A 220 18.39 -10.53 -3.64
N GLY A 221 17.35 -10.00 -4.28
CA GLY A 221 16.97 -8.60 -4.12
C GLY A 221 16.46 -8.27 -2.71
N GLY A 222 15.73 -9.17 -2.09
CA GLY A 222 15.28 -9.05 -0.71
C GLY A 222 16.43 -9.12 0.29
N GLY A 223 17.40 -10.01 0.07
CA GLY A 223 18.63 -10.07 0.86
C GLY A 223 19.46 -8.80 0.76
N ALA A 224 19.62 -8.27 -0.45
CA ALA A 224 20.26 -6.98 -0.66
C ALA A 224 19.53 -5.84 0.07
N PHE A 225 18.18 -5.83 0.04
CA PHE A 225 17.40 -4.87 0.82
C PHE A 225 17.71 -4.96 2.31
N ILE A 226 17.68 -6.16 2.90
CA ILE A 226 17.97 -6.36 4.34
C ILE A 226 19.36 -5.82 4.67
N TYR A 227 20.37 -6.18 3.88
CA TYR A 227 21.74 -5.73 4.07
C TYR A 227 21.83 -4.20 4.08
N PHE A 228 21.33 -3.53 3.02
CA PHE A 228 21.39 -2.07 2.93
C PHE A 228 20.53 -1.36 3.98
N ALA A 229 19.39 -1.94 4.35
CA ALA A 229 18.51 -1.39 5.37
C ALA A 229 19.16 -1.48 6.78
N LEU A 230 19.84 -2.59 7.10
CA LEU A 230 20.60 -2.72 8.35
C LEU A 230 21.79 -1.76 8.36
N MET A 231 22.57 -1.68 7.27
CA MET A 231 23.67 -0.73 7.16
C MET A 231 23.21 0.71 7.41
N ARG A 232 22.08 1.10 6.81
CA ARG A 232 21.53 2.45 6.97
C ARG A 232 21.00 2.72 8.38
N ASN A 233 20.14 1.84 8.90
CA ASN A 233 19.36 2.16 10.11
C ASN A 233 20.07 1.76 11.41
N VAL A 234 20.97 0.78 11.36
CA VAL A 234 21.70 0.29 12.54
C VAL A 234 23.14 0.81 12.53
N ALA A 235 23.87 0.63 11.44
CA ALA A 235 25.28 1.04 11.35
C ALA A 235 25.47 2.50 10.90
N GLY A 236 24.41 3.21 10.47
CA GLY A 236 24.50 4.62 10.06
C GLY A 236 25.18 4.85 8.69
N VAL A 237 25.45 3.79 7.93
CA VAL A 237 26.11 3.86 6.62
C VAL A 237 25.11 4.26 5.55
N LYS A 238 25.41 5.33 4.78
CA LYS A 238 24.53 5.76 3.68
C LYS A 238 24.66 4.77 2.50
N PRO A 239 23.53 4.23 1.97
CA PRO A 239 23.56 3.41 0.76
C PRO A 239 23.95 4.25 -0.47
N PRO A 240 24.45 3.61 -1.54
CA PRO A 240 24.83 4.29 -2.78
C PRO A 240 23.69 5.12 -3.39
N THR A 241 22.46 4.64 -3.26
CA THR A 241 21.24 5.35 -3.69
C THR A 241 20.00 4.86 -2.92
N SER A 242 19.04 5.77 -2.67
CA SER A 242 17.74 5.42 -2.08
C SER A 242 16.94 4.43 -2.95
N LEU A 243 17.12 4.49 -4.28
CA LEU A 243 16.43 3.61 -5.22
C LEU A 243 16.72 2.13 -4.98
N LEU A 244 17.97 1.76 -4.65
CA LEU A 244 18.33 0.36 -4.34
C LEU A 244 17.52 -0.17 -3.15
N ILE A 245 17.38 0.63 -2.09
CA ILE A 245 16.56 0.25 -0.93
C ILE A 245 15.10 0.08 -1.34
N ARG A 246 14.54 1.04 -2.09
CA ARG A 246 13.12 1.04 -2.46
C ARG A 246 12.73 -0.13 -3.36
N TYR A 247 13.56 -0.47 -4.34
CA TYR A 247 13.28 -1.59 -5.24
C TYR A 247 13.58 -2.94 -4.60
N GLY A 248 14.66 -3.04 -3.81
CA GLY A 248 14.94 -4.22 -3.02
C GLY A 248 13.82 -4.52 -2.02
N GLU A 249 13.24 -3.48 -1.39
CA GLU A 249 12.09 -3.59 -0.51
C GLU A 249 10.85 -4.18 -1.21
N THR A 250 10.63 -3.87 -2.49
CA THR A 250 9.53 -4.48 -3.27
C THR A 250 9.75 -5.98 -3.46
N LEU A 251 10.99 -6.42 -3.74
CA LEU A 251 11.34 -7.83 -3.88
C LEU A 251 11.25 -8.56 -2.53
N TYR A 252 11.71 -7.91 -1.47
CA TYR A 252 11.56 -8.44 -0.11
C TYR A 252 10.09 -8.57 0.31
N ALA A 253 9.25 -7.58 0.00
CA ALA A 253 7.82 -7.64 0.27
C ALA A 253 7.15 -8.83 -0.42
N LEU A 254 7.56 -9.12 -1.66
CA LEU A 254 7.08 -10.27 -2.41
C LEU A 254 7.41 -11.58 -1.71
N LEU A 255 8.67 -11.76 -1.26
CA LEU A 255 9.09 -12.92 -0.48
C LEU A 255 8.33 -13.03 0.83
N LEU A 256 8.29 -11.95 1.60
CA LEU A 256 7.64 -11.94 2.91
C LEU A 256 6.15 -12.26 2.78
N MET A 257 5.48 -11.72 1.77
CA MET A 257 4.07 -12.02 1.49
C MET A 257 3.85 -13.52 1.19
N MET A 258 4.74 -14.15 0.43
CA MET A 258 4.65 -15.59 0.14
C MET A 258 4.89 -16.42 1.39
N VAL A 259 5.96 -16.15 2.13
CA VAL A 259 6.29 -16.85 3.38
C VAL A 259 5.14 -16.71 4.39
N LEU A 260 4.64 -15.50 4.60
CA LEU A 260 3.50 -15.28 5.50
C LEU A 260 2.25 -16.05 5.05
N SER A 261 1.99 -16.13 3.74
CA SER A 261 0.84 -16.88 3.23
C SER A 261 0.97 -18.39 3.51
N ILE A 262 2.16 -18.94 3.33
CA ILE A 262 2.45 -20.36 3.62
C ILE A 262 2.33 -20.62 5.13
N VAL A 263 2.92 -19.76 5.96
CA VAL A 263 2.86 -19.89 7.42
C VAL A 263 1.41 -19.78 7.92
N LEU A 264 0.63 -18.81 7.44
CA LEU A 264 -0.78 -18.66 7.80
C LEU A 264 -1.62 -19.86 7.36
N GLU A 265 -1.28 -20.48 6.23
CA GLU A 265 -1.95 -21.68 5.77
C GLU A 265 -1.60 -22.89 6.65
N ALA A 266 -0.33 -23.04 7.04
CA ALA A 266 0.14 -24.10 7.91
C ALA A 266 -0.42 -23.99 9.33
N VAL A 267 -0.40 -22.78 9.91
CA VAL A 267 -0.93 -22.51 11.27
C VAL A 267 -2.45 -22.68 11.30
N ASN A 268 -3.14 -22.30 10.21
CA ASN A 268 -4.60 -22.40 10.01
C ASN A 268 -5.45 -21.98 11.23
N SER A 269 -5.02 -20.96 11.95
CA SER A 269 -5.71 -20.46 13.15
C SER A 269 -6.89 -19.56 12.76
N LYS A 270 -8.12 -19.99 13.09
CA LYS A 270 -9.34 -19.19 12.88
C LYS A 270 -9.32 -17.89 13.69
N GLY A 271 -8.75 -17.90 14.89
CA GLY A 271 -8.63 -16.70 15.75
C GLY A 271 -7.70 -15.67 15.13
N LEU A 272 -6.50 -16.08 14.72
CA LEU A 272 -5.53 -15.20 14.05
C LEU A 272 -6.10 -14.62 12.76
N SER A 273 -6.71 -15.43 11.91
CA SER A 273 -7.37 -14.95 10.68
C SER A 273 -8.48 -13.94 10.96
N LYS A 274 -9.30 -14.12 12.01
CA LYS A 274 -10.33 -13.13 12.38
C LYS A 274 -9.72 -11.79 12.76
N VAL A 275 -8.65 -11.78 13.57
CA VAL A 275 -7.94 -10.55 13.96
C VAL A 275 -7.31 -9.88 12.75
N CYS A 276 -6.58 -10.63 11.92
CA CYS A 276 -5.97 -10.09 10.71
C CYS A 276 -7.03 -9.55 9.74
N ALA A 277 -8.12 -10.27 9.50
CA ALA A 277 -9.20 -9.84 8.61
C ALA A 277 -9.94 -8.60 9.14
N PHE A 278 -10.07 -8.44 10.46
CA PHE A 278 -10.62 -7.24 11.07
C PHE A 278 -9.80 -6.00 10.70
N PHE A 279 -8.47 -6.01 10.92
CA PHE A 279 -7.61 -4.91 10.53
C PHE A 279 -7.52 -4.76 9.00
N GLY A 280 -7.50 -5.86 8.26
CA GLY A 280 -7.50 -5.85 6.80
C GLY A 280 -8.74 -5.20 6.20
N GLY A 281 -9.90 -5.38 6.84
CA GLY A 281 -11.17 -4.80 6.42
C GLY A 281 -11.23 -3.28 6.53
N MET A 282 -10.52 -2.69 7.52
CA MET A 282 -10.45 -1.24 7.75
C MET A 282 -9.08 -0.63 7.39
N SER A 283 -8.27 -1.35 6.63
CA SER A 283 -6.87 -0.98 6.43
C SER A 283 -6.66 0.36 5.74
N LEU A 284 -7.54 0.75 4.81
CA LEU A 284 -7.48 2.03 4.11
C LEU A 284 -7.84 3.18 5.06
N GLU A 285 -8.92 3.03 5.80
CA GLU A 285 -9.40 4.00 6.77
C GLU A 285 -8.36 4.18 7.89
N LEU A 286 -7.84 3.07 8.41
CA LEU A 286 -6.82 3.09 9.46
C LEU A 286 -5.52 3.76 8.98
N TYR A 287 -5.09 3.51 7.72
CA TYR A 287 -3.97 4.24 7.14
C TYR A 287 -4.21 5.76 7.21
N MET A 288 -5.35 6.24 6.71
CA MET A 288 -5.62 7.67 6.64
C MET A 288 -5.80 8.31 8.02
N VAL A 289 -6.56 7.67 8.90
CA VAL A 289 -6.86 8.21 10.23
C VAL A 289 -5.62 8.25 11.12
N HIS A 290 -4.82 7.16 11.17
CA HIS A 290 -3.64 7.17 12.05
C HIS A 290 -2.55 8.14 11.60
N VAL A 291 -2.32 8.32 10.28
CA VAL A 291 -1.34 9.31 9.82
C VAL A 291 -1.86 10.74 10.07
N SER A 292 -3.17 10.97 9.91
CA SER A 292 -3.82 12.25 10.21
C SER A 292 -3.69 12.60 11.70
N LEU A 293 -4.07 11.69 12.59
CA LEU A 293 -3.95 11.89 14.04
C LEU A 293 -2.50 12.11 14.45
N ARG A 294 -1.56 11.28 13.97
CA ARG A 294 -0.14 11.44 14.25
C ARG A 294 0.37 12.83 13.86
N SER A 295 -0.03 13.33 12.69
CA SER A 295 0.37 14.65 12.20
C SER A 295 -0.18 15.77 13.08
N ILE A 296 -1.49 15.76 13.34
CA ILE A 296 -2.17 16.77 14.14
C ILE A 296 -1.66 16.76 15.60
N MET A 297 -1.57 15.58 16.20
CA MET A 297 -1.07 15.43 17.56
C MET A 297 0.38 15.86 17.71
N GLY A 298 1.23 15.62 16.68
CA GLY A 298 2.60 16.11 16.66
C GLY A 298 2.67 17.65 16.66
N LEU A 299 1.79 18.32 15.94
CA LEU A 299 1.72 19.81 15.89
C LEU A 299 1.32 20.45 17.22
N ILE A 300 0.47 19.77 18.01
CA ILE A 300 0.05 20.26 19.33
C ILE A 300 0.95 19.75 20.48
N GLY A 301 2.10 19.15 20.16
CA GLY A 301 3.07 18.70 21.15
C GLY A 301 2.70 17.42 21.91
N PHE A 302 1.77 16.61 21.38
CA PHE A 302 1.41 15.34 22.00
C PHE A 302 2.60 14.36 22.01
N PRO A 303 2.93 13.71 23.16
CA PRO A 303 4.14 12.93 23.33
C PRO A 303 4.07 11.54 22.68
N ALA A 304 3.83 11.49 21.36
CA ALA A 304 3.66 10.25 20.61
C ALA A 304 4.93 9.36 20.52
N SER A 305 6.08 9.83 20.98
CA SER A 305 7.30 9.00 21.14
C SER A 305 7.19 8.03 22.33
N ASN A 306 6.31 8.29 23.29
CA ASN A 306 6.00 7.40 24.39
C ASN A 306 5.02 6.31 23.91
N ALA A 307 5.32 5.04 24.21
CA ALA A 307 4.53 3.90 23.78
C ALA A 307 3.08 3.92 24.24
N LEU A 308 2.83 4.33 25.49
CA LEU A 308 1.47 4.39 26.04
C LEU A 308 0.63 5.44 25.31
N TYR A 309 1.15 6.64 25.14
CA TYR A 309 0.44 7.72 24.43
C TYR A 309 0.22 7.35 22.96
N TYR A 310 1.18 6.69 22.30
CA TYR A 310 1.00 6.19 20.95
C TYR A 310 -0.09 5.11 20.87
N ALA A 311 -0.13 4.18 21.83
CA ALA A 311 -1.17 3.16 21.90
C ALA A 311 -2.56 3.78 22.10
N ILE A 312 -2.71 4.81 22.94
CA ILE A 312 -3.96 5.57 23.09
C ILE A 312 -4.38 6.21 21.78
N MET A 313 -3.45 6.85 21.07
CA MET A 313 -3.72 7.43 19.74
C MET A 313 -4.19 6.37 18.73
N VAL A 314 -3.56 5.20 18.72
CA VAL A 314 -3.94 4.08 17.82
C VAL A 314 -5.32 3.53 18.23
N ALA A 315 -5.63 3.39 19.49
CA ALA A 315 -6.95 2.97 19.98
C ALA A 315 -8.05 3.95 19.52
N LEU A 316 -7.78 5.26 19.64
CA LEU A 316 -8.66 6.31 19.13
C LEU A 316 -8.84 6.19 17.61
N ALA A 317 -7.75 5.97 16.86
CA ALA A 317 -7.79 5.77 15.42
C ALA A 317 -8.69 4.58 15.05
N ILE A 318 -8.55 3.44 15.74
CA ILE A 318 -9.40 2.25 15.52
C ILE A 318 -10.86 2.55 15.78
N GLY A 319 -11.18 3.28 16.86
CA GLY A 319 -12.55 3.69 17.18
C GLY A 319 -13.17 4.56 16.08
N ILE A 320 -12.43 5.57 15.59
CA ILE A 320 -12.86 6.42 14.47
C ILE A 320 -13.06 5.59 13.19
N CYS A 321 -12.12 4.68 12.88
CA CYS A 321 -12.21 3.83 11.71
C CYS A 321 -13.43 2.91 11.73
N PHE A 322 -13.85 2.43 12.89
CA PHE A 322 -15.03 1.60 13.01
C PHE A 322 -16.31 2.36 12.63
N GLY A 323 -16.44 3.62 13.04
CA GLY A 323 -17.53 4.49 12.60
C GLY A 323 -17.46 4.81 11.11
N LEU A 324 -16.28 5.20 10.65
CA LEU A 324 -16.03 5.54 9.24
C LEU A 324 -16.33 4.37 8.30
N GLN A 325 -15.88 3.16 8.64
CA GLN A 325 -16.13 1.96 7.84
C GLN A 325 -17.63 1.62 7.72
N LYS A 326 -18.40 1.81 8.80
CA LYS A 326 -19.87 1.64 8.72
C LYS A 326 -20.49 2.60 7.73
N PHE A 327 -20.08 3.87 7.79
CA PHE A 327 -20.56 4.91 6.87
C PHE A 327 -20.14 4.61 5.41
N ASP A 328 -18.87 4.25 5.18
CA ASP A 328 -18.35 3.94 3.85
C ASP A 328 -19.06 2.74 3.21
N ASN A 329 -19.33 1.70 3.99
CA ASN A 329 -20.07 0.54 3.52
C ASN A 329 -21.50 0.92 3.14
N PHE A 330 -22.18 1.76 3.94
CA PHE A 330 -23.51 2.27 3.63
C PHE A 330 -23.51 3.13 2.36
N ALA A 331 -22.61 4.09 2.26
CA ALA A 331 -22.49 5.00 1.11
C ALA A 331 -22.13 4.23 -0.17
N THR A 332 -21.16 3.32 -0.09
CA THR A 332 -20.77 2.47 -1.21
C THR A 332 -21.93 1.60 -1.69
N LYS A 333 -22.67 0.96 -0.78
CA LYS A 333 -23.84 0.16 -1.14
C LYS A 333 -24.91 1.00 -1.85
N LYS A 334 -25.21 2.18 -1.33
CA LYS A 334 -26.21 3.08 -1.91
C LYS A 334 -25.79 3.61 -3.31
N LEU A 335 -24.53 4.05 -3.43
CA LEU A 335 -24.03 4.64 -4.66
C LEU A 335 -23.73 3.61 -5.76
N THR A 336 -23.38 2.35 -5.40
CA THR A 336 -23.03 1.31 -6.37
C THR A 336 -24.19 0.35 -6.68
N ALA A 337 -25.33 0.50 -6.03
CA ALA A 337 -26.55 -0.27 -6.35
C ALA A 337 -26.92 -0.11 -7.82
N LYS A 338 -27.20 -1.22 -8.48
CA LYS A 338 -27.81 -1.17 -9.83
C LYS A 338 -29.25 -0.72 -9.71
N PRO A 339 -29.75 0.14 -10.61
CA PRO A 339 -31.18 0.46 -10.65
C PRO A 339 -31.97 -0.86 -10.77
N LYS A 340 -32.99 -1.01 -9.93
CA LYS A 340 -33.95 -2.14 -10.08
C LYS A 340 -34.48 -2.06 -11.51
N LYS A 341 -34.33 -3.13 -12.29
CA LYS A 341 -35.05 -3.25 -13.56
C LYS A 341 -36.52 -3.15 -13.22
N VAL A 342 -37.16 -2.04 -13.61
CA VAL A 342 -38.62 -1.98 -13.63
C VAL A 342 -39.06 -3.02 -14.67
N ALA A 343 -39.69 -4.09 -14.19
CA ALA A 343 -40.32 -5.04 -15.08
C ALA A 343 -41.40 -4.27 -15.86
N LYS A 344 -41.19 -4.16 -17.17
CA LYS A 344 -42.22 -3.70 -18.09
C LYS A 344 -43.09 -4.87 -18.41
#